data_23c18fb7c17f11e0c3f7facf18b60127
#
_entry.id   23c18fb7c17f11e0c3f7facf18b60127
#
_cell.length_a   1.000
_cell.length_b   1.000
_cell.length_c   1.000
_cell.angle_alpha   90.00
_cell.angle_beta   90.00
_cell.angle_gamma   90.00
#
_symmetry.space_group_name_H-M   'P 1'
#
loop_
_entity.id
_entity.type
_entity.pdbx_description
1 polymer ?
#
loop_
_entity_poly.entity_id
_entity_poly.type
_entity_poly.pdbx_seq_one_letter_code
_entity_poly.pdbx_strand_id
1 'polypeptide(L)'
;MTGYGRARETRSGRDITVEVRSVNNRYLDCTVKMPRAYIFAEDAVKARVQKAVSRGKVDVFITIDTSAADEAVVKLNRPLAQGYYKALCEINEACGLESEITASTIARFPDVLTVTKAEEDLECVAADLCAVLDDALAAYNRMRATEGERLAADIGSRLDTIEHITGMVEERSPQTVAEYRARLTAKMEEVLQSTTIDEARILTEAAIFADKVAVDEETVRLRSHVAQLRTMLESDEPMGRKMDFLIQEVNRESNTIGSKCCDVAIAQVVVGLKAEVEKMREQVQNCLLYTSDAADDTPCV
;
A
#
# COMPACT_ATOMS: atom_id res chain seq x y z
N MET A 1 -1.32 -0.15 -1.37
CA MET A 1 -0.17 0.73 -1.11
C MET A 1 0.43 0.38 0.24
N THR A 2 1.75 0.37 0.34
CA THR A 2 2.45 0.38 1.61
C THR A 2 2.32 1.76 2.24
N GLY A 3 2.17 1.83 3.54
CA GLY A 3 2.06 3.10 4.26
C GLY A 3 2.83 3.05 5.58
N TYR A 4 3.35 4.20 6.00
CA TYR A 4 4.03 4.38 7.27
C TYR A 4 3.61 5.70 7.91
N GLY A 5 3.32 5.65 9.19
CA GLY A 5 3.09 6.84 10.01
C GLY A 5 3.66 6.65 11.40
N ARG A 6 4.22 7.70 11.96
CA ARG A 6 4.76 7.70 13.32
C ARG A 6 4.38 8.99 14.01
N ALA A 7 3.97 8.88 15.26
CA ALA A 7 3.80 10.01 16.17
C ALA A 7 4.46 9.66 17.50
N ARG A 8 4.98 10.69 18.18
CA ARG A 8 5.52 10.62 19.52
C ARG A 8 5.09 11.85 20.29
N GLU A 9 4.49 11.65 21.43
CA GLU A 9 4.04 12.74 22.29
C GLU A 9 4.14 12.35 23.75
N THR A 10 4.47 13.33 24.60
CA THR A 10 4.43 13.15 26.05
C THR A 10 3.11 13.66 26.56
N ARG A 11 2.25 12.77 27.09
CA ARG A 11 0.93 13.05 27.66
C ARG A 11 0.82 12.48 29.07
N SER A 12 0.28 13.26 29.99
CA SER A 12 0.05 12.85 31.39
C SER A 12 1.29 12.20 32.03
N GLY A 13 2.51 12.71 31.70
CA GLY A 13 3.78 12.20 32.21
C GLY A 13 4.27 10.89 31.55
N ARG A 14 3.62 10.42 30.47
CA ARG A 14 4.01 9.24 29.68
C ARG A 14 4.53 9.68 28.32
N ASP A 15 5.64 9.13 27.92
CA ASP A 15 6.17 9.30 26.54
C ASP A 15 5.61 8.16 25.66
N ILE A 16 4.65 8.50 24.83
CA ILE A 16 3.91 7.55 24.01
C ILE A 16 4.44 7.67 22.56
N THR A 17 4.91 6.57 22.01
CA THR A 17 5.29 6.46 20.60
C THR A 17 4.38 5.44 19.91
N VAL A 18 3.76 5.86 18.81
CA VAL A 18 2.93 5.01 17.97
C VAL A 18 3.51 4.97 16.56
N GLU A 19 3.74 3.78 16.05
CA GLU A 19 4.13 3.53 14.66
C GLU A 19 3.05 2.68 13.98
N VAL A 20 2.57 3.16 12.84
CA VAL A 20 1.61 2.46 11.99
C VAL A 20 2.30 2.09 10.70
N ARG A 21 2.29 0.80 10.37
CA ARG A 21 2.84 0.27 9.11
C ARG A 21 1.78 -0.54 8.40
N SER A 22 1.69 -0.42 7.10
CA SER A 22 0.81 -1.28 6.33
C SER A 22 1.50 -1.86 5.10
N VAL A 23 1.05 -3.05 4.75
CA VAL A 23 1.30 -3.67 3.46
C VAL A 23 -0.03 -3.92 2.76
N ASN A 24 0.00 -4.03 1.44
CA ASN A 24 -1.21 -4.27 0.68
C ASN A 24 -1.80 -5.64 1.06
N ASN A 25 -3.11 -5.69 1.33
CA ASN A 25 -3.86 -6.92 1.57
C ASN A 25 -5.30 -6.71 1.11
N ARG A 26 -5.97 -7.80 0.72
CA ARG A 26 -7.36 -7.79 0.24
C ARG A 26 -8.35 -7.33 1.30
N TYR A 27 -8.16 -7.80 2.53
CA TYR A 27 -8.98 -7.49 3.70
C TYR A 27 -8.19 -6.63 4.68
N LEU A 28 -8.90 -5.93 5.56
CA LEU A 28 -8.26 -5.27 6.68
C LEU A 28 -7.87 -6.32 7.72
N ASP A 29 -6.59 -6.48 7.94
CA ASP A 29 -6.01 -7.27 9.03
C ASP A 29 -5.20 -6.32 9.92
N CYS A 30 -5.63 -6.15 11.16
CA CYS A 30 -5.01 -5.21 12.09
C CYS A 30 -4.37 -5.95 13.26
N THR A 31 -3.06 -5.90 13.34
CA THR A 31 -2.27 -6.43 14.45
C THR A 31 -1.76 -5.28 15.30
N VAL A 32 -2.08 -5.30 16.59
CA VAL A 32 -1.59 -4.30 17.55
C VAL A 32 -0.56 -4.95 18.46
N LYS A 33 0.62 -4.34 18.55
CA LYS A 33 1.71 -4.74 19.45
C LYS A 33 1.94 -3.64 20.47
N MET A 34 1.64 -3.93 21.73
CA MET A 34 1.77 -3.00 22.84
C MET A 34 2.25 -3.70 24.11
N PRO A 35 2.78 -2.96 25.12
CA PRO A 35 3.16 -3.53 26.39
C PRO A 35 1.97 -4.15 27.12
N ARG A 36 2.17 -5.27 27.82
CA ARG A 36 1.10 -6.05 28.49
C ARG A 36 0.23 -5.23 29.42
N ALA A 37 0.80 -4.24 30.09
CA ALA A 37 0.07 -3.36 31.02
C ALA A 37 -1.07 -2.57 30.35
N TYR A 38 -1.03 -2.38 29.01
CA TYR A 38 -1.95 -1.52 28.28
C TYR A 38 -2.88 -2.28 27.31
N ILE A 39 -2.91 -3.62 27.38
CA ILE A 39 -3.74 -4.48 26.51
C ILE A 39 -5.24 -4.09 26.57
N PHE A 40 -5.71 -3.54 27.69
CA PHE A 40 -7.09 -3.07 27.82
C PHE A 40 -7.50 -2.02 26.76
N ALA A 41 -6.53 -1.28 26.16
CA ALA A 41 -6.78 -0.29 25.13
C ALA A 41 -6.75 -0.87 23.70
N GLU A 42 -6.45 -2.16 23.52
CA GLU A 42 -6.28 -2.79 22.20
C GLU A 42 -7.53 -2.63 21.31
N ASP A 43 -8.71 -2.86 21.85
CA ASP A 43 -9.97 -2.77 21.10
C ASP A 43 -10.26 -1.34 20.66
N ALA A 44 -9.95 -0.35 21.51
CA ALA A 44 -10.08 1.07 21.18
C ALA A 44 -9.13 1.46 20.02
N VAL A 45 -7.87 0.98 20.05
CA VAL A 45 -6.89 1.17 19.00
C VAL A 45 -7.36 0.54 17.69
N LYS A 46 -7.80 -0.73 17.71
CA LYS A 46 -8.32 -1.42 16.52
C LYS A 46 -9.52 -0.70 15.91
N ALA A 47 -10.46 -0.24 16.75
CA ALA A 47 -11.62 0.51 16.27
C ALA A 47 -11.23 1.83 15.58
N ARG A 48 -10.20 2.53 16.05
CA ARG A 48 -9.67 3.75 15.42
C ARG A 48 -9.01 3.43 14.08
N VAL A 49 -8.19 2.40 14.02
CA VAL A 49 -7.56 1.95 12.76
C VAL A 49 -8.60 1.57 11.72
N GLN A 50 -9.66 0.83 12.11
CA GLN A 50 -10.74 0.43 11.21
C GLN A 50 -11.53 1.62 10.62
N LYS A 51 -11.63 2.73 11.35
CA LYS A 51 -12.25 3.96 10.84
C LYS A 51 -11.35 4.70 9.84
N ALA A 52 -10.03 4.62 10.02
CA ALA A 52 -9.06 5.36 9.21
C ALA A 52 -8.57 4.59 7.98
N VAL A 53 -8.66 3.24 8.00
CA VAL A 53 -8.11 2.36 6.96
C VAL A 53 -9.14 1.32 6.57
N SER A 54 -9.51 1.28 5.29
CA SER A 54 -10.55 0.39 4.75
C SER A 54 -10.03 -1.01 4.40
N ARG A 55 -8.74 -1.16 4.07
CA ARG A 55 -8.11 -2.43 3.67
C ARG A 55 -6.60 -2.40 3.86
N GLY A 56 -5.98 -3.58 3.91
CA GLY A 56 -4.54 -3.76 4.07
C GLY A 56 -4.22 -4.52 5.35
N LYS A 57 -3.03 -5.10 5.43
CA LYS A 57 -2.49 -5.60 6.70
C LYS A 57 -1.79 -4.45 7.40
N VAL A 58 -2.30 -4.06 8.55
CA VAL A 58 -1.85 -2.92 9.34
C VAL A 58 -1.23 -3.43 10.64
N ASP A 59 0.05 -3.17 10.83
CA ASP A 59 0.75 -3.43 12.09
C ASP A 59 0.90 -2.11 12.85
N VAL A 60 0.36 -2.05 14.07
CA VAL A 60 0.48 -0.91 14.97
C VAL A 60 1.42 -1.28 16.10
N PHE A 61 2.51 -0.55 16.25
CA PHE A 61 3.47 -0.71 17.34
C PHE A 61 3.33 0.46 18.30
N ILE A 62 3.07 0.16 19.56
CA ILE A 62 2.91 1.15 20.61
C ILE A 62 3.98 0.92 21.67
N THR A 63 4.75 1.96 21.94
CA THR A 63 5.74 1.98 23.03
C THR A 63 5.35 3.09 23.99
N ILE A 64 5.33 2.77 25.29
CA ILE A 64 5.00 3.71 26.35
C ILE A 64 6.13 3.66 27.37
N ASP A 65 6.76 4.81 27.58
CA ASP A 65 7.78 5.01 28.62
C ASP A 65 7.19 5.87 29.73
N THR A 66 7.16 5.33 30.94
CA THR A 66 6.56 5.95 32.13
C THR A 66 7.62 6.56 33.05
N SER A 67 8.87 6.71 32.61
CA SER A 67 9.98 7.19 33.44
C SER A 67 9.76 8.57 34.09
N ALA A 68 8.85 9.38 33.56
CA ALA A 68 8.50 10.70 34.10
C ALA A 68 7.27 10.68 35.05
N ALA A 69 6.52 9.58 35.13
CA ALA A 69 5.23 9.47 35.86
C ALA A 69 5.26 8.52 37.07
N ASP A 70 6.43 7.96 37.40
CA ASP A 70 6.53 7.01 38.51
C ASP A 70 6.41 7.72 39.88
N GLU A 71 5.19 8.15 40.24
CA GLU A 71 4.86 8.40 41.66
C GLU A 71 4.75 7.05 42.36
N ALA A 72 5.84 6.65 43.00
CA ALA A 72 5.84 5.47 43.84
C ALA A 72 5.03 5.75 45.10
N VAL A 73 3.93 5.02 45.30
CA VAL A 73 3.12 5.07 46.51
C VAL A 73 3.60 4.00 47.45
N VAL A 74 4.04 4.42 48.63
CA VAL A 74 4.42 3.50 49.73
C VAL A 74 3.16 3.15 50.51
N LYS A 75 2.72 1.89 50.44
CA LYS A 75 1.57 1.37 51.19
C LYS A 75 2.06 0.62 52.43
N LEU A 76 1.47 0.93 53.61
CA LEU A 76 1.73 0.23 54.86
C LEU A 76 0.74 -0.94 55.03
N ASN A 77 1.27 -2.14 55.19
CA ASN A 77 0.51 -3.31 55.60
C ASN A 77 0.30 -3.29 57.13
N ARG A 78 -0.76 -2.58 57.56
CA ARG A 78 -1.06 -2.40 59.00
C ARG A 78 -1.21 -3.71 59.79
N PRO A 79 -1.98 -4.73 59.30
CA PRO A 79 -2.10 -5.99 60.05
C PRO A 79 -0.76 -6.68 60.27
N LEU A 80 0.11 -6.70 59.26
CA LEU A 80 1.42 -7.34 59.34
C LEU A 80 2.36 -6.55 60.26
N ALA A 81 2.38 -5.21 60.17
CA ALA A 81 3.16 -4.36 61.06
C ALA A 81 2.77 -4.56 62.53
N GLN A 82 1.46 -4.66 62.82
CA GLN A 82 0.97 -4.95 64.21
C GLN A 82 1.33 -6.35 64.62
N GLY A 83 1.33 -7.36 63.77
CA GLY A 83 1.78 -8.71 64.02
C GLY A 83 3.23 -8.77 64.48
N TYR A 84 4.13 -8.14 63.71
CA TYR A 84 5.55 -8.04 64.07
C TYR A 84 5.77 -7.27 65.34
N TYR A 85 5.03 -6.19 65.59
CA TYR A 85 5.13 -5.45 66.85
C TYR A 85 4.78 -6.35 68.04
N LYS A 86 3.68 -7.11 68.00
CA LYS A 86 3.27 -8.05 69.12
C LYS A 86 4.30 -9.15 69.32
N ALA A 87 4.79 -9.76 68.20
CA ALA A 87 5.81 -10.80 68.30
C ALA A 87 7.12 -10.29 68.93
N LEU A 88 7.54 -9.07 68.64
CA LEU A 88 8.71 -8.44 69.23
C LEU A 88 8.50 -8.15 70.75
N CYS A 89 7.30 -7.76 71.15
CA CYS A 89 6.98 -7.61 72.57
C CYS A 89 7.04 -8.93 73.32
N GLU A 90 6.50 -10.00 72.74
CA GLU A 90 6.56 -11.35 73.28
C GLU A 90 8.00 -11.87 73.45
N ILE A 91 8.87 -11.60 72.47
CA ILE A 91 10.30 -11.92 72.49
C ILE A 91 10.99 -11.17 73.66
N ASN A 92 10.73 -9.85 73.79
CA ASN A 92 11.29 -9.04 74.83
C ASN A 92 10.92 -9.62 76.28
N GLU A 93 9.64 -9.95 76.46
CA GLU A 93 9.16 -10.57 77.70
C GLU A 93 9.79 -11.95 77.89
N ALA A 94 9.73 -12.83 76.93
CA ALA A 94 10.22 -14.22 77.05
C ALA A 94 11.73 -14.31 77.31
N CYS A 95 12.52 -13.39 76.72
CA CYS A 95 13.98 -13.38 76.81
C CYS A 95 14.53 -12.38 77.83
N GLY A 96 13.68 -11.61 78.52
CA GLY A 96 14.12 -10.58 79.47
C GLY A 96 14.92 -9.46 78.80
N LEU A 97 14.59 -9.08 77.58
CA LEU A 97 15.31 -8.06 76.82
C LEU A 97 14.63 -6.69 77.01
N GLU A 98 15.43 -5.67 77.28
CA GLU A 98 14.99 -4.27 77.29
C GLU A 98 15.36 -3.61 75.92
N SER A 99 14.77 -4.08 74.82
CA SER A 99 15.00 -3.46 73.50
C SER A 99 13.87 -2.53 73.12
N GLU A 100 14.24 -1.31 72.70
CA GLU A 100 13.27 -0.35 72.20
C GLU A 100 12.80 -0.72 70.75
N ILE A 101 11.50 -0.97 70.62
CA ILE A 101 10.90 -1.29 69.30
C ILE A 101 10.56 0.02 68.59
N THR A 102 11.32 0.37 67.57
CA THR A 102 11.14 1.60 66.80
C THR A 102 10.36 1.36 65.51
N ALA A 103 9.75 2.41 64.96
CA ALA A 103 9.08 2.32 63.66
C ALA A 103 10.03 1.88 62.53
N SER A 104 11.31 2.27 62.63
CA SER A 104 12.34 1.85 61.68
C SER A 104 12.67 0.35 61.75
N THR A 105 12.53 -0.25 62.93
CA THR A 105 12.70 -1.69 63.11
C THR A 105 11.59 -2.46 62.43
N ILE A 106 10.33 -2.03 62.61
CA ILE A 106 9.15 -2.67 62.01
C ILE A 106 9.13 -2.46 60.49
N ALA A 107 9.53 -1.27 60.00
CA ALA A 107 9.56 -0.96 58.59
C ALA A 107 10.57 -1.81 57.77
N ARG A 108 11.57 -2.42 58.44
CA ARG A 108 12.57 -3.30 57.80
C ARG A 108 12.11 -4.72 57.56
N PHE A 109 11.01 -5.15 58.23
CA PHE A 109 10.49 -6.48 57.97
C PHE A 109 9.88 -6.61 56.60
N PRO A 110 10.03 -7.75 55.92
CA PRO A 110 9.46 -8.00 54.61
C PRO A 110 7.96 -7.72 54.58
N ASP A 111 7.48 -7.16 53.49
CA ASP A 111 6.06 -6.93 53.19
C ASP A 111 5.32 -5.96 54.13
N VAL A 112 6.00 -5.34 55.10
CA VAL A 112 5.41 -4.28 55.97
C VAL A 112 5.21 -3.00 55.18
N LEU A 113 6.18 -2.64 54.35
CA LEU A 113 6.09 -1.54 53.40
C LEU A 113 6.17 -2.09 52.00
N THR A 114 5.13 -1.86 51.19
CA THR A 114 5.12 -2.19 49.77
C THR A 114 5.15 -0.92 48.96
N VAL A 115 6.10 -0.85 48.01
CA VAL A 115 6.16 0.24 47.03
C VAL A 115 5.34 -0.20 45.83
N THR A 116 4.22 0.47 45.59
CA THR A 116 3.36 0.22 44.43
C THR A 116 3.35 1.45 43.53
N LYS A 117 3.21 1.24 42.23
CA LYS A 117 2.90 2.35 41.33
C LYS A 117 1.51 2.89 41.65
N ALA A 118 1.30 4.19 41.50
CA ALA A 118 -0.02 4.80 41.62
C ALA A 118 -1.00 4.10 40.64
N GLU A 119 -2.23 3.94 41.05
CA GLU A 119 -3.27 3.39 40.16
C GLU A 119 -3.51 4.40 39.02
N GLU A 120 -3.24 3.97 37.79
CA GLU A 120 -3.48 4.78 36.60
C GLU A 120 -4.96 4.76 36.25
N ASP A 121 -5.50 5.92 35.87
CA ASP A 121 -6.83 6.00 35.25
C ASP A 121 -6.77 5.41 33.85
N LEU A 122 -7.35 4.21 33.69
CA LEU A 122 -7.32 3.46 32.44
C LEU A 122 -8.02 4.18 31.28
N GLU A 123 -9.06 4.98 31.59
CA GLU A 123 -9.79 5.76 30.57
C GLU A 123 -8.93 6.92 30.05
N CYS A 124 -8.23 7.60 30.97
CA CYS A 124 -7.30 8.67 30.61
C CYS A 124 -6.14 8.12 29.74
N VAL A 125 -5.56 6.98 30.15
CA VAL A 125 -4.50 6.32 29.36
C VAL A 125 -4.98 5.93 27.97
N ALA A 126 -6.16 5.35 27.83
CA ALA A 126 -6.72 4.97 26.55
C ALA A 126 -6.99 6.20 25.66
N ALA A 127 -7.45 7.31 26.26
CA ALA A 127 -7.67 8.57 25.55
C ALA A 127 -6.34 9.17 25.03
N ASP A 128 -5.31 9.21 25.87
CA ASP A 128 -3.98 9.69 25.48
C ASP A 128 -3.38 8.85 24.34
N LEU A 129 -3.49 7.53 24.47
CA LEU A 129 -3.06 6.58 23.44
C LEU A 129 -3.77 6.79 22.10
N CYS A 130 -5.11 6.94 22.14
CA CYS A 130 -5.91 7.18 20.96
C CYS A 130 -5.57 8.52 20.27
N ALA A 131 -5.23 9.55 21.03
CA ALA A 131 -4.85 10.84 20.46
C ALA A 131 -3.53 10.74 19.69
N VAL A 132 -2.50 10.10 20.27
CA VAL A 132 -1.21 9.90 19.59
C VAL A 132 -1.36 8.96 18.39
N LEU A 133 -2.26 7.97 18.49
CA LEU A 133 -2.61 7.10 17.35
C LEU A 133 -3.25 7.89 16.20
N ASP A 134 -4.16 8.83 16.51
CA ASP A 134 -4.80 9.67 15.49
C ASP A 134 -3.77 10.51 14.73
N ASP A 135 -2.75 11.04 15.40
CA ASP A 135 -1.64 11.75 14.77
C ASP A 135 -0.77 10.84 13.89
N ALA A 136 -0.50 9.62 14.35
CA ALA A 136 0.22 8.62 13.56
C ALA A 136 -0.58 8.20 12.32
N LEU A 137 -1.90 8.01 12.44
CA LEU A 137 -2.81 7.71 11.33
C LEU A 137 -2.93 8.89 10.35
N ALA A 138 -2.92 10.13 10.83
CA ALA A 138 -2.88 11.31 9.98
C ALA A 138 -1.58 11.38 9.16
N ALA A 139 -0.43 11.10 9.78
CA ALA A 139 0.86 11.01 9.08
C ALA A 139 0.87 9.87 8.05
N TYR A 140 0.34 8.70 8.41
CA TYR A 140 0.17 7.55 7.54
C TYR A 140 -0.70 7.87 6.31
N ASN A 141 -1.84 8.52 6.50
CA ASN A 141 -2.74 8.89 5.40
C ASN A 141 -2.13 9.98 4.49
N ARG A 142 -1.40 10.96 5.04
CA ARG A 142 -0.65 11.95 4.23
C ARG A 142 0.39 11.27 3.34
N MET A 143 1.16 10.32 3.88
CA MET A 143 2.15 9.57 3.08
C MET A 143 1.48 8.83 1.93
N ARG A 144 0.34 8.15 2.20
CA ARG A 144 -0.41 7.41 1.17
C ARG A 144 -1.01 8.33 0.10
N ALA A 145 -1.51 9.50 0.48
CA ALA A 145 -2.02 10.49 -0.46
C ALA A 145 -0.91 10.99 -1.40
N THR A 146 0.24 11.38 -0.83
CA THR A 146 1.40 11.82 -1.63
C THR A 146 1.91 10.75 -2.59
N GLU A 147 1.96 9.48 -2.14
CA GLU A 147 2.36 8.36 -2.99
C GLU A 147 1.32 8.10 -4.10
N GLY A 148 0.03 8.21 -3.76
CA GLY A 148 -1.07 8.10 -4.72
C GLY A 148 -1.02 9.16 -5.80
N GLU A 149 -0.79 10.42 -5.44
CA GLU A 149 -0.65 11.53 -6.38
C GLU A 149 0.54 11.33 -7.33
N ARG A 150 1.69 10.90 -6.80
CA ARG A 150 2.88 10.61 -7.63
C ARG A 150 2.62 9.49 -8.63
N LEU A 151 1.94 8.44 -8.18
CA LEU A 151 1.59 7.31 -9.02
C LEU A 151 0.60 7.70 -10.12
N ALA A 152 -0.42 8.48 -9.78
CA ALA A 152 -1.39 8.99 -10.75
C ALA A 152 -0.71 9.87 -11.82
N ALA A 153 0.23 10.73 -11.40
CA ALA A 153 1.01 11.56 -12.31
C ALA A 153 1.91 10.72 -13.24
N ASP A 154 2.59 9.68 -12.72
CA ASP A 154 3.43 8.78 -13.52
C ASP A 154 2.60 8.02 -14.56
N ILE A 155 1.46 7.44 -14.15
CA ILE A 155 0.55 6.73 -15.07
C ILE A 155 -0.01 7.72 -16.11
N GLY A 156 -0.41 8.92 -15.70
CA GLY A 156 -0.89 9.96 -16.60
C GLY A 156 0.11 10.31 -17.71
N SER A 157 1.37 10.52 -17.34
CA SER A 157 2.46 10.79 -18.30
C SER A 157 2.70 9.63 -19.28
N ARG A 158 2.55 8.39 -18.81
CA ARG A 158 2.66 7.21 -19.69
C ARG A 158 1.48 7.10 -20.65
N LEU A 159 0.27 7.44 -20.20
CA LEU A 159 -0.92 7.51 -21.06
C LEU A 159 -0.75 8.57 -22.16
N ASP A 160 -0.16 9.74 -21.84
CA ASP A 160 0.19 10.75 -22.86
C ASP A 160 1.16 10.19 -23.91
N THR A 161 2.18 9.44 -23.45
CA THR A 161 3.14 8.79 -24.33
C THR A 161 2.47 7.76 -25.24
N ILE A 162 1.56 6.95 -24.70
CA ILE A 162 0.79 5.94 -25.45
C ILE A 162 -0.09 6.62 -26.52
N GLU A 163 -0.79 7.71 -26.16
CA GLU A 163 -1.59 8.48 -27.12
C GLU A 163 -0.75 9.06 -28.25
N HIS A 164 0.42 9.62 -27.92
CA HIS A 164 1.35 10.14 -28.92
C HIS A 164 1.82 9.04 -29.87
N ILE A 165 2.23 7.89 -29.33
CA ILE A 165 2.65 6.72 -30.11
C ILE A 165 1.51 6.23 -31.02
N THR A 166 0.28 6.18 -30.49
CA THR A 166 -0.90 5.79 -31.29
C THR A 166 -1.09 6.73 -32.47
N GLY A 167 -0.95 8.04 -32.28
CA GLY A 167 -0.99 9.03 -33.35
C GLY A 167 0.07 8.80 -34.43
N MET A 168 1.30 8.45 -34.04
CA MET A 168 2.37 8.10 -35.01
C MET A 168 2.01 6.87 -35.84
N VAL A 169 1.37 5.87 -35.24
CA VAL A 169 0.90 4.67 -35.96
C VAL A 169 -0.20 5.04 -36.98
N GLU A 170 -1.18 5.87 -36.54
CA GLU A 170 -2.28 6.33 -37.40
C GLU A 170 -1.78 7.14 -38.64
N GLU A 171 -0.77 8.00 -38.42
CA GLU A 171 -0.17 8.79 -39.53
C GLU A 171 0.65 7.92 -40.47
N ARG A 172 1.39 6.94 -39.97
CA ARG A 172 2.28 6.09 -40.77
C ARG A 172 1.55 4.99 -41.53
N SER A 173 0.46 4.44 -40.98
CA SER A 173 -0.28 3.32 -41.58
C SER A 173 -0.72 3.57 -43.03
N PRO A 174 -1.35 4.70 -43.40
CA PRO A 174 -1.69 4.99 -44.80
C PRO A 174 -0.48 5.12 -45.72
N GLN A 175 0.64 5.66 -45.21
CA GLN A 175 1.88 5.81 -45.98
C GLN A 175 2.48 4.44 -46.33
N THR A 176 2.43 3.48 -45.42
CA THR A 176 2.88 2.10 -45.66
C THR A 176 2.14 1.45 -46.83
N VAL A 177 0.82 1.68 -46.96
CA VAL A 177 0.02 1.18 -48.08
C VAL A 177 0.41 1.87 -49.37
N ALA A 178 0.62 3.19 -49.36
CA ALA A 178 1.04 3.95 -50.56
C ALA A 178 2.44 3.51 -51.05
N GLU A 179 3.39 3.34 -50.13
CA GLU A 179 4.74 2.84 -50.44
C GLU A 179 4.72 1.40 -50.98
N TYR A 180 3.86 0.54 -50.41
CA TYR A 180 3.67 -0.83 -50.94
C TYR A 180 3.16 -0.80 -52.37
N ARG A 181 2.12 0.01 -52.65
CA ARG A 181 1.58 0.17 -54.02
C ARG A 181 2.65 0.65 -55.01
N ALA A 182 3.41 1.69 -54.64
CA ALA A 182 4.48 2.21 -55.49
C ALA A 182 5.56 1.16 -55.78
N ARG A 183 5.99 0.42 -54.76
CA ARG A 183 6.97 -0.66 -54.87
C ARG A 183 6.45 -1.82 -55.75
N LEU A 184 5.16 -2.19 -55.59
CA LEU A 184 4.52 -3.22 -56.39
C LEU A 184 4.48 -2.83 -57.85
N THR A 185 4.08 -1.57 -58.16
CA THR A 185 4.06 -1.02 -59.54
C THR A 185 5.44 -1.08 -60.14
N ALA A 186 6.47 -0.54 -59.48
CA ALA A 186 7.84 -0.55 -59.98
C ALA A 186 8.37 -1.98 -60.25
N LYS A 187 8.03 -2.93 -59.36
CA LYS A 187 8.45 -4.33 -59.54
C LYS A 187 7.77 -5.01 -60.72
N MET A 188 6.50 -4.69 -60.95
CA MET A 188 5.75 -5.20 -62.13
C MET A 188 6.29 -4.58 -63.44
N GLU A 189 6.63 -3.31 -63.46
CA GLU A 189 7.29 -2.66 -64.59
C GLU A 189 8.63 -3.33 -64.95
N GLU A 190 9.46 -3.61 -63.94
CA GLU A 190 10.75 -4.32 -64.10
C GLU A 190 10.58 -5.72 -64.70
N VAL A 191 9.58 -6.49 -64.22
CA VAL A 191 9.38 -7.88 -64.63
C VAL A 191 8.71 -8.01 -66.01
N LEU A 192 7.76 -7.13 -66.33
CA LEU A 192 6.94 -7.24 -67.52
C LEU A 192 7.57 -6.66 -68.83
N GLN A 193 8.64 -5.87 -68.72
CA GLN A 193 9.49 -5.27 -69.76
C GLN A 193 8.81 -4.78 -71.04
N SER A 194 7.66 -5.28 -71.47
CA SER A 194 6.94 -4.90 -72.72
C SER A 194 5.45 -5.24 -72.69
N THR A 195 4.91 -5.76 -71.62
CA THR A 195 3.48 -6.12 -71.53
C THR A 195 2.74 -5.04 -70.76
N THR A 196 1.56 -4.63 -71.26
CA THR A 196 0.69 -3.69 -70.53
C THR A 196 0.37 -4.15 -69.11
N ILE A 197 0.65 -3.30 -68.14
CA ILE A 197 0.35 -3.56 -66.74
C ILE A 197 -1.17 -3.48 -66.57
N ASP A 198 -1.76 -4.50 -65.95
CA ASP A 198 -3.16 -4.49 -65.52
C ASP A 198 -3.29 -3.71 -64.21
N GLU A 199 -3.66 -2.42 -64.31
CA GLU A 199 -3.86 -1.54 -63.14
C GLU A 199 -4.91 -2.11 -62.17
N ALA A 200 -5.95 -2.79 -62.67
CA ALA A 200 -6.99 -3.39 -61.83
C ALA A 200 -6.39 -4.46 -60.90
N ARG A 201 -5.40 -5.19 -61.36
CA ARG A 201 -4.70 -6.20 -60.57
C ARG A 201 -3.81 -5.58 -59.49
N ILE A 202 -3.11 -4.49 -59.82
CA ILE A 202 -2.32 -3.74 -58.81
C ILE A 202 -3.22 -3.17 -57.72
N LEU A 203 -4.36 -2.58 -58.10
CA LEU A 203 -5.34 -2.05 -57.16
C LEU A 203 -5.91 -3.14 -56.24
N THR A 204 -6.20 -4.33 -56.80
CA THR A 204 -6.71 -5.46 -56.01
C THR A 204 -5.68 -5.95 -54.97
N GLU A 205 -4.42 -6.12 -55.38
CA GLU A 205 -3.33 -6.52 -54.47
C GLU A 205 -3.05 -5.46 -53.43
N ALA A 206 -3.08 -4.16 -53.80
CA ALA A 206 -2.93 -3.07 -52.84
C ALA A 206 -4.10 -3.00 -51.84
N ALA A 207 -5.33 -3.30 -52.27
CA ALA A 207 -6.50 -3.37 -51.36
C ALA A 207 -6.40 -4.55 -50.39
N ILE A 208 -5.99 -5.74 -50.85
CA ILE A 208 -5.76 -6.91 -50.00
C ILE A 208 -4.65 -6.61 -48.96
N PHE A 209 -3.57 -5.96 -49.41
CA PHE A 209 -2.50 -5.56 -48.49
C PHE A 209 -2.99 -4.52 -47.46
N ALA A 210 -3.76 -3.50 -47.90
CA ALA A 210 -4.32 -2.49 -47.00
C ALA A 210 -5.21 -3.12 -45.91
N ASP A 211 -6.08 -4.05 -46.30
CA ASP A 211 -6.92 -4.77 -45.35
C ASP A 211 -6.08 -5.59 -44.32
N LYS A 212 -5.03 -6.24 -44.81
CA LYS A 212 -4.12 -7.04 -43.94
C LYS A 212 -3.37 -6.19 -42.91
N VAL A 213 -2.98 -4.96 -43.26
CA VAL A 213 -2.21 -4.06 -42.41
C VAL A 213 -3.07 -3.02 -41.69
N ALA A 214 -4.40 -3.04 -41.91
CA ALA A 214 -5.32 -2.12 -41.26
C ALA A 214 -5.24 -2.24 -39.74
N VAL A 215 -5.02 -1.10 -39.06
CA VAL A 215 -4.90 -1.00 -37.60
C VAL A 215 -5.88 0.00 -37.02
N ASP A 216 -6.83 0.48 -37.81
CA ASP A 216 -7.77 1.53 -37.41
C ASP A 216 -8.65 1.11 -36.24
N GLU A 217 -9.09 -0.14 -36.22
CA GLU A 217 -9.90 -0.67 -35.14
C GLU A 217 -9.11 -0.74 -33.82
N GLU A 218 -7.87 -1.21 -33.88
CA GLU A 218 -6.97 -1.33 -32.73
C GLU A 218 -6.60 0.05 -32.17
N THR A 219 -6.36 1.05 -33.04
CA THR A 219 -6.02 2.41 -32.58
C THR A 219 -7.22 3.09 -31.92
N VAL A 220 -8.43 2.93 -32.47
CA VAL A 220 -9.68 3.44 -31.87
C VAL A 220 -9.94 2.79 -30.50
N ARG A 221 -9.77 1.45 -30.38
CA ARG A 221 -9.91 0.75 -29.11
C ARG A 221 -8.87 1.19 -28.10
N LEU A 222 -7.62 1.36 -28.55
CA LEU A 222 -6.52 1.81 -27.69
C LEU A 222 -6.82 3.21 -27.11
N ARG A 223 -7.28 4.16 -27.93
CA ARG A 223 -7.72 5.49 -27.45
C ARG A 223 -8.88 5.40 -26.45
N SER A 224 -9.86 4.54 -26.72
CA SER A 224 -10.97 4.31 -25.81
C SER A 224 -10.51 3.80 -24.45
N HIS A 225 -9.59 2.82 -24.41
CA HIS A 225 -9.04 2.27 -23.17
C HIS A 225 -8.20 3.30 -22.42
N VAL A 226 -7.40 4.11 -23.12
CA VAL A 226 -6.64 5.22 -22.52
C VAL A 226 -7.56 6.25 -21.87
N ALA A 227 -8.63 6.64 -22.54
CA ALA A 227 -9.62 7.58 -22.00
C ALA A 227 -10.30 7.00 -20.72
N GLN A 228 -10.65 5.72 -20.74
CA GLN A 228 -11.21 5.05 -19.55
C GLN A 228 -10.20 5.00 -18.39
N LEU A 229 -8.92 4.72 -18.66
CA LEU A 229 -7.88 4.73 -17.64
C LEU A 229 -7.72 6.13 -17.03
N ARG A 230 -7.78 7.21 -17.80
CA ARG A 230 -7.75 8.60 -17.30
C ARG A 230 -8.91 8.87 -16.35
N THR A 231 -10.14 8.52 -16.75
CA THR A 231 -11.32 8.66 -15.90
C THR A 231 -11.19 7.90 -14.58
N MET A 232 -10.56 6.71 -14.61
CA MET A 232 -10.32 5.94 -13.39
C MET A 232 -9.26 6.55 -12.47
N LEU A 233 -8.26 7.26 -13.01
CA LEU A 233 -7.26 7.98 -12.20
C LEU A 233 -7.88 9.14 -11.41
N GLU A 234 -8.96 9.72 -11.90
CA GLU A 234 -9.70 10.83 -11.27
C GLU A 234 -10.75 10.35 -10.26
N SER A 235 -11.01 9.04 -10.20
CA SER A 235 -12.04 8.46 -9.32
C SER A 235 -11.53 8.21 -7.91
N ASP A 236 -12.33 8.56 -6.91
CA ASP A 236 -12.07 8.25 -5.49
C ASP A 236 -12.36 6.78 -5.13
N GLU A 237 -12.95 6.00 -6.04
CA GLU A 237 -13.26 4.60 -5.79
C GLU A 237 -12.04 3.69 -6.01
N PRO A 238 -11.98 2.52 -5.32
CA PRO A 238 -10.91 1.55 -5.52
C PRO A 238 -11.03 0.85 -6.89
N MET A 239 -10.39 1.39 -7.92
CA MET A 239 -10.51 0.96 -9.32
C MET A 239 -9.44 -0.05 -9.79
N GLY A 240 -8.56 -0.50 -8.91
CA GLY A 240 -7.35 -1.21 -9.29
C GLY A 240 -7.52 -2.44 -10.19
N ARG A 241 -8.49 -3.32 -9.90
CA ARG A 241 -8.74 -4.49 -10.76
C ARG A 241 -9.25 -4.10 -12.15
N LYS A 242 -10.05 -3.03 -12.22
CA LYS A 242 -10.55 -2.52 -13.49
C LYS A 242 -9.42 -1.92 -14.32
N MET A 243 -8.48 -1.21 -13.65
CA MET A 243 -7.27 -0.67 -14.30
C MET A 243 -6.36 -1.80 -14.84
N ASP A 244 -6.10 -2.84 -14.03
CA ASP A 244 -5.29 -3.99 -14.49
C ASP A 244 -5.92 -4.66 -15.70
N PHE A 245 -7.24 -4.87 -15.70
CA PHE A 245 -7.96 -5.40 -16.86
C PHE A 245 -7.80 -4.50 -18.11
N LEU A 246 -7.99 -3.19 -17.98
CA LEU A 246 -7.83 -2.28 -19.11
C LEU A 246 -6.40 -2.21 -19.63
N ILE A 247 -5.39 -2.30 -18.74
CA ILE A 247 -3.98 -2.37 -19.15
C ILE A 247 -3.71 -3.66 -19.96
N GLN A 248 -4.36 -4.77 -19.60
CA GLN A 248 -4.28 -6.01 -20.37
C GLN A 248 -4.90 -5.84 -21.76
N GLU A 249 -6.04 -5.13 -21.89
CA GLU A 249 -6.64 -4.83 -23.19
C GLU A 249 -5.75 -3.90 -24.02
N VAL A 250 -5.16 -2.84 -23.41
CA VAL A 250 -4.16 -1.97 -24.08
C VAL A 250 -2.97 -2.79 -24.59
N ASN A 251 -2.49 -3.76 -23.82
CA ASN A 251 -1.41 -4.66 -24.24
C ASN A 251 -1.85 -5.56 -25.40
N ARG A 252 -3.08 -6.05 -25.38
CA ARG A 252 -3.66 -6.86 -26.46
C ARG A 252 -3.73 -6.09 -27.76
N GLU A 253 -4.30 -4.88 -27.75
CA GLU A 253 -4.36 -4.04 -28.95
C GLU A 253 -2.96 -3.68 -29.47
N SER A 254 -2.02 -3.39 -28.59
CA SER A 254 -0.61 -3.14 -28.93
C SER A 254 0.05 -4.34 -29.61
N ASN A 255 -0.26 -5.57 -29.14
CA ASN A 255 0.22 -6.80 -29.78
C ASN A 255 -0.37 -7.02 -31.17
N THR A 256 -1.66 -6.71 -31.35
CA THR A 256 -2.35 -6.82 -32.64
C THR A 256 -1.77 -5.83 -33.64
N ILE A 257 -1.57 -4.57 -33.26
CA ILE A 257 -0.88 -3.57 -34.10
C ILE A 257 0.50 -4.08 -34.51
N GLY A 258 1.29 -4.60 -33.55
CA GLY A 258 2.62 -5.16 -33.83
C GLY A 258 2.62 -6.36 -34.78
N SER A 259 1.58 -7.20 -34.73
CA SER A 259 1.47 -8.37 -35.62
C SER A 259 1.00 -8.01 -37.05
N LYS A 260 0.21 -6.96 -37.19
CA LYS A 260 -0.29 -6.45 -38.46
C LYS A 260 0.72 -5.54 -39.16
N CYS A 261 1.68 -4.94 -38.43
CA CYS A 261 2.63 -4.02 -39.01
C CYS A 261 3.59 -4.71 -40.00
N CYS A 262 3.69 -4.18 -41.22
CA CYS A 262 4.68 -4.58 -42.24
C CYS A 262 5.72 -3.48 -42.48
N ASP A 263 5.86 -2.55 -41.54
CA ASP A 263 6.72 -1.38 -41.59
C ASP A 263 7.68 -1.36 -40.41
N VAL A 264 8.97 -1.12 -40.67
CA VAL A 264 10.00 -1.12 -39.61
C VAL A 264 9.83 0.04 -38.64
N ALA A 265 9.38 1.21 -39.12
CA ALA A 265 9.14 2.37 -38.27
C ALA A 265 7.99 2.11 -37.31
N ILE A 266 6.87 1.53 -37.79
CA ILE A 266 5.75 1.14 -36.91
C ILE A 266 6.22 0.06 -35.90
N ALA A 267 7.00 -0.92 -36.36
CA ALA A 267 7.52 -1.97 -35.45
C ALA A 267 8.34 -1.40 -34.30
N GLN A 268 9.23 -0.42 -34.58
CA GLN A 268 10.03 0.24 -33.55
C GLN A 268 9.16 1.02 -32.55
N VAL A 269 8.18 1.74 -33.05
CA VAL A 269 7.24 2.53 -32.25
C VAL A 269 6.39 1.62 -31.35
N VAL A 270 5.93 0.47 -31.86
CA VAL A 270 5.17 -0.53 -31.08
C VAL A 270 6.01 -1.16 -29.96
N VAL A 271 7.32 -1.34 -30.15
CA VAL A 271 8.20 -1.79 -29.07
C VAL A 271 8.20 -0.77 -27.92
N GLY A 272 8.27 0.53 -28.23
CA GLY A 272 8.13 1.60 -27.24
C GLY A 272 6.78 1.58 -26.54
N LEU A 273 5.69 1.40 -27.30
CA LEU A 273 4.33 1.27 -26.75
C LEU A 273 4.23 0.14 -25.72
N LYS A 274 4.69 -1.05 -26.08
CA LYS A 274 4.69 -2.21 -25.17
C LYS A 274 5.52 -1.98 -23.91
N ALA A 275 6.64 -1.30 -24.03
CA ALA A 275 7.47 -0.97 -22.88
C ALA A 275 6.74 -0.03 -21.90
N GLU A 276 6.02 0.98 -22.38
CA GLU A 276 5.23 1.87 -21.52
C GLU A 276 4.03 1.16 -20.87
N VAL A 277 3.37 0.28 -21.61
CA VAL A 277 2.26 -0.54 -21.11
C VAL A 277 2.74 -1.47 -19.98
N GLU A 278 3.90 -2.13 -20.13
CA GLU A 278 4.44 -3.01 -19.09
C GLU A 278 4.85 -2.22 -17.84
N LYS A 279 5.47 -1.05 -18.00
CA LYS A 279 5.77 -0.17 -16.86
C LYS A 279 4.50 0.25 -16.10
N MET A 280 3.42 0.61 -16.82
CA MET A 280 2.13 0.91 -16.16
C MET A 280 1.58 -0.30 -15.43
N ARG A 281 1.66 -1.47 -16.05
CA ARG A 281 1.20 -2.73 -15.44
C ARG A 281 1.94 -3.01 -14.13
N GLU A 282 3.26 -2.92 -14.13
CA GLU A 282 4.07 -3.09 -12.92
C GLU A 282 3.67 -2.09 -11.82
N GLN A 283 3.46 -0.81 -12.14
CA GLN A 283 3.05 0.20 -11.18
C GLN A 283 1.67 -0.09 -10.59
N VAL A 284 0.70 -0.43 -11.42
CA VAL A 284 -0.65 -0.78 -10.98
C VAL A 284 -0.62 -2.07 -10.16
N GLN A 285 0.13 -3.08 -10.56
CA GLN A 285 0.27 -4.34 -9.84
C GLN A 285 0.98 -4.15 -8.50
N ASN A 286 2.07 -3.42 -8.42
CA ASN A 286 2.76 -3.11 -7.16
C ASN A 286 1.88 -2.35 -6.17
N CYS A 287 0.96 -1.51 -6.66
CA CYS A 287 -0.04 -0.85 -5.82
C CYS A 287 -1.20 -1.75 -5.40
N LEU A 288 -1.54 -2.77 -6.19
CA LEU A 288 -2.82 -3.48 -6.10
C LEU A 288 -2.70 -4.98 -5.82
N LEU A 289 -1.59 -5.64 -6.18
CA LEU A 289 -1.54 -7.07 -6.36
C LEU A 289 -0.66 -7.88 -5.38
N TYR A 290 -0.57 -7.50 -4.14
CA TYR A 290 -0.21 -8.53 -3.15
C TYR A 290 -1.46 -9.30 -2.67
N THR A 291 -2.46 -9.51 -3.53
CA THR A 291 -3.76 -10.08 -3.14
C THR A 291 -4.20 -11.31 -3.92
N SER A 292 -3.48 -11.79 -4.94
CA SER A 292 -3.97 -12.91 -5.75
C SER A 292 -3.32 -14.26 -5.47
N ASP A 293 -2.11 -14.31 -4.91
CA ASP A 293 -1.38 -15.58 -4.82
C ASP A 293 -1.65 -16.42 -3.55
N ALA A 294 -2.47 -15.92 -2.62
CA ALA A 294 -2.79 -16.67 -1.39
C ALA A 294 -4.15 -17.44 -1.46
N ALA A 295 -4.85 -17.42 -2.58
CA ALA A 295 -6.19 -18.02 -2.71
C ALA A 295 -6.25 -19.27 -3.60
N ASP A 296 -5.15 -19.64 -4.26
CA ASP A 296 -5.11 -20.82 -5.16
C ASP A 296 -4.47 -22.08 -4.54
N ASP A 297 -3.96 -22.00 -3.31
CA ASP A 297 -3.50 -23.17 -2.56
C ASP A 297 -4.65 -23.76 -1.71
N THR A 298 -5.77 -24.13 -2.33
CA THR A 298 -6.64 -25.16 -1.77
C THR A 298 -6.18 -26.49 -2.33
N PRO A 299 -5.61 -27.40 -1.51
CA PRO A 299 -5.35 -28.73 -1.98
C PRO A 299 -6.69 -29.38 -2.32
N CYS A 300 -6.83 -29.81 -3.57
CA CYS A 300 -7.88 -30.76 -3.95
C CYS A 300 -7.67 -32.03 -3.14
N VAL A 301 -8.62 -32.32 -2.24
CA VAL A 301 -8.83 -33.65 -1.68
C VAL A 301 -10.05 -34.26 -2.39
#